data_8cc6190c94a61b77d963b3384c6c1342
#
_entry.id   8cc6190c94a61b77d963b3384c6c1342
#
_cell.length_a   1.000
_cell.length_b   1.000
_cell.length_c   1.000
_cell.angle_alpha   90.00
_cell.angle_beta   90.00
_cell.angle_gamma   90.00
#
_symmetry.space_group_name_H-M   'P 1'
#
loop_
_entity.id
_entity.type
_entity.pdbx_description
1 polymer ?
#
loop_
_entity_poly.entity_id
_entity_poly.type
_entity_poly.pdbx_seq_one_letter_code
_entity_poly.pdbx_strand_id
1 'polypeptide(L)'
;MVFLISLSTHEAAHAFTAQRLGDVTGYLGGQVTLNPVPHIRREPWGMLIIPILSYISSGWMIGWASAPYNSAWAERYPKRAALMAMAGPAANFAIALVSWCGLKLGLLAGTFVPGDGWRFSDAVVAVEPGIWAVIASLLSIGFSLNVLLGVFNLLPLPPLDGSALPLFFLHGEIARSYQRFSRSAAPAMLGIFVAWQFFPRIYRPVYAWLESTLRG
;
A
#
# COMPACT_ATOMS: atom_id res chain seq x y z
N MET A 1 7.86 -5.59 -11.24
CA MET A 1 8.76 -4.55 -10.69
C MET A 1 8.00 -3.53 -9.85
N VAL A 2 7.05 -2.76 -10.37
CA VAL A 2 6.29 -1.73 -9.61
C VAL A 2 5.68 -2.29 -8.31
N PHE A 3 5.04 -3.46 -8.35
CA PHE A 3 4.47 -4.14 -7.19
C PHE A 3 5.50 -4.34 -6.05
N LEU A 4 6.69 -4.87 -6.35
CA LEU A 4 7.73 -5.08 -5.35
C LEU A 4 8.23 -3.76 -4.74
N ILE A 5 8.43 -2.73 -5.58
CA ILE A 5 8.85 -1.40 -5.10
C ILE A 5 7.77 -0.80 -4.20
N SER A 6 6.51 -0.90 -4.60
CA SER A 6 5.37 -0.37 -3.81
C SER A 6 5.27 -1.03 -2.44
N LEU A 7 5.34 -2.36 -2.36
CA LEU A 7 5.32 -3.08 -1.08
C LEU A 7 6.57 -2.78 -0.24
N SER A 8 7.77 -2.79 -0.86
CA SER A 8 9.00 -2.50 -0.11
C SER A 8 9.01 -1.09 0.46
N THR A 9 8.51 -0.10 -0.29
CA THR A 9 8.40 1.29 0.19
C THR A 9 7.38 1.41 1.32
N HIS A 10 6.26 0.71 1.22
CA HIS A 10 5.23 0.63 2.26
C HIS A 10 5.82 0.08 3.57
N GLU A 11 6.47 -1.09 3.52
CA GLU A 11 7.08 -1.72 4.70
C GLU A 11 8.26 -0.91 5.27
N ALA A 12 9.08 -0.32 4.39
CA ALA A 12 10.16 0.57 4.82
C ALA A 12 9.62 1.80 5.55
N ALA A 13 8.49 2.34 5.14
CA ALA A 13 7.85 3.48 5.80
C ALA A 13 7.36 3.12 7.21
N HIS A 14 6.77 1.93 7.42
CA HIS A 14 6.44 1.42 8.75
C HIS A 14 7.69 1.30 9.63
N ALA A 15 8.73 0.61 9.13
CA ALA A 15 9.96 0.37 9.88
C ALA A 15 10.70 1.67 10.22
N PHE A 16 10.77 2.61 9.28
CA PHE A 16 11.37 3.93 9.49
C PHE A 16 10.60 4.74 10.55
N THR A 17 9.29 4.75 10.46
CA THR A 17 8.44 5.49 11.40
C THR A 17 8.52 4.87 12.79
N ALA A 18 8.50 3.53 12.91
CA ALA A 18 8.72 2.82 14.16
C ALA A 18 10.05 3.21 14.81
N GLN A 19 11.14 3.19 14.02
CA GLN A 19 12.48 3.61 14.48
C GLN A 19 12.48 5.02 15.02
N ARG A 20 11.88 5.98 14.30
CA ARG A 20 11.79 7.38 14.72
C ARG A 20 10.95 7.58 15.98
N LEU A 21 10.02 6.69 16.24
CA LEU A 21 9.12 6.71 17.38
C LEU A 21 9.61 5.85 18.57
N GLY A 22 10.78 5.20 18.44
CA GLY A 22 11.44 4.50 19.54
C GLY A 22 11.36 2.98 19.50
N ASP A 23 10.90 2.38 18.39
CA ASP A 23 11.01 0.93 18.14
C ASP A 23 12.04 0.66 17.04
N VAL A 24 13.18 0.12 17.42
CA VAL A 24 14.29 -0.20 16.50
C VAL A 24 14.20 -1.61 15.90
N THR A 25 13.14 -2.36 16.16
CA THR A 25 13.01 -3.77 15.73
C THR A 25 13.13 -3.91 14.21
N GLY A 26 12.39 -3.11 13.45
CA GLY A 26 12.45 -3.12 11.99
C GLY A 26 13.80 -2.65 11.45
N TYR A 27 14.44 -1.68 12.10
CA TYR A 27 15.77 -1.20 11.74
C TYR A 27 16.84 -2.28 11.92
N LEU A 28 16.88 -2.92 13.09
CA LEU A 28 17.80 -4.02 13.37
C LEU A 28 17.56 -5.25 12.46
N GLY A 29 16.31 -5.44 12.01
CA GLY A 29 15.94 -6.45 11.01
C GLY A 29 16.28 -6.05 9.57
N GLY A 30 16.93 -4.89 9.32
CA GLY A 30 17.31 -4.41 8.00
C GLY A 30 16.13 -4.01 7.11
N GLN A 31 14.97 -3.66 7.71
CA GLN A 31 13.75 -3.36 6.96
C GLN A 31 13.60 -1.85 6.64
N VAL A 32 14.49 -1.00 7.14
CA VAL A 32 14.52 0.45 6.80
C VAL A 32 15.31 0.63 5.51
N THR A 33 14.76 0.12 4.42
CA THR A 33 15.39 0.16 3.09
C THR A 33 14.36 0.05 1.98
N LEU A 34 14.60 0.71 0.85
CA LEU A 34 13.80 0.56 -0.37
C LEU A 34 14.23 -0.65 -1.22
N ASN A 35 15.34 -1.31 -0.87
CA ASN A 35 15.75 -2.55 -1.52
C ASN A 35 14.74 -3.66 -1.20
N PRO A 36 14.12 -4.32 -2.19
CA PRO A 36 13.13 -5.36 -1.95
C PRO A 36 13.71 -6.64 -1.33
N VAL A 37 15.01 -6.89 -1.45
CA VAL A 37 15.63 -8.17 -1.04
C VAL A 37 15.44 -8.49 0.45
N PRO A 38 15.67 -7.58 1.42
CA PRO A 38 15.39 -7.87 2.84
C PRO A 38 13.92 -8.18 3.11
N HIS A 39 13.00 -7.47 2.45
CA HIS A 39 11.56 -7.69 2.58
C HIS A 39 11.14 -9.05 2.00
N ILE A 40 11.64 -9.41 0.81
CA ILE A 40 11.38 -10.72 0.18
C ILE A 40 11.93 -11.87 1.04
N ARG A 41 13.13 -11.70 1.63
CA ARG A 41 13.70 -12.73 2.53
C ARG A 41 12.84 -12.97 3.75
N ARG A 42 12.17 -11.94 4.24
CA ARG A 42 11.26 -12.03 5.38
C ARG A 42 9.92 -12.64 5.00
N GLU A 43 9.33 -12.22 3.89
CA GLU A 43 8.00 -12.62 3.43
C GLU A 43 8.03 -13.17 2.00
N PRO A 44 8.76 -14.28 1.74
CA PRO A 44 8.92 -14.79 0.38
C PRO A 44 7.59 -15.23 -0.24
N TRP A 45 6.68 -15.75 0.57
CA TRP A 45 5.36 -16.16 0.12
C TRP A 45 4.51 -14.97 -0.33
N GLY A 46 4.40 -13.94 0.49
CA GLY A 46 3.56 -12.78 0.21
C GLY A 46 4.11 -11.86 -0.86
N MET A 47 5.45 -11.74 -0.97
CA MET A 47 6.07 -10.80 -1.89
C MET A 47 6.47 -11.41 -3.25
N LEU A 48 6.65 -12.72 -3.34
CA LEU A 48 7.15 -13.35 -4.57
C LEU A 48 6.27 -14.50 -5.03
N ILE A 49 6.07 -15.53 -4.20
CA ILE A 49 5.45 -16.80 -4.63
C ILE A 49 3.97 -16.59 -4.96
N ILE A 50 3.19 -16.08 -4.03
CA ILE A 50 1.75 -15.86 -4.24
C ILE A 50 1.47 -14.82 -5.33
N PRO A 51 2.17 -13.67 -5.43
CA PRO A 51 2.00 -12.75 -6.55
C PRO A 51 2.24 -13.38 -7.91
N ILE A 52 3.28 -14.23 -8.05
CA ILE A 52 3.54 -14.93 -9.31
C ILE A 52 2.44 -15.93 -9.64
N LEU A 53 2.06 -16.77 -8.67
CA LEU A 53 1.03 -17.78 -8.86
C LEU A 53 -0.36 -17.15 -9.15
N SER A 54 -0.72 -16.10 -8.42
CA SER A 54 -1.98 -15.39 -8.65
C SER A 54 -2.00 -14.69 -10.01
N TYR A 55 -0.88 -14.11 -10.43
CA TYR A 55 -0.79 -13.51 -11.77
C TYR A 55 -0.95 -14.53 -12.88
N ILE A 56 -0.30 -15.69 -12.77
CA ILE A 56 -0.41 -16.77 -13.76
C ILE A 56 -1.84 -17.33 -13.82
N SER A 57 -2.51 -17.46 -12.68
CA SER A 57 -3.85 -18.08 -12.59
C SER A 57 -5.00 -17.13 -12.94
N SER A 58 -4.89 -15.85 -12.61
CA SER A 58 -6.00 -14.89 -12.71
C SER A 58 -5.66 -13.59 -13.43
N GLY A 59 -4.39 -13.38 -13.83
CA GLY A 59 -3.93 -12.11 -14.38
C GLY A 59 -3.80 -10.98 -13.36
N TRP A 60 -4.03 -11.26 -12.06
CA TRP A 60 -3.93 -10.29 -10.97
C TRP A 60 -2.85 -10.67 -9.97
N MET A 61 -2.09 -9.69 -9.49
CA MET A 61 -1.13 -9.90 -8.42
C MET A 61 -1.78 -9.69 -7.06
N ILE A 62 -1.86 -10.75 -6.26
CA ILE A 62 -2.26 -10.72 -4.86
C ILE A 62 -1.02 -10.99 -4.04
N GLY A 63 -0.76 -10.16 -3.03
CA GLY A 63 0.39 -10.36 -2.16
C GLY A 63 0.30 -9.51 -0.91
N TRP A 64 1.22 -9.75 0.01
CA TRP A 64 1.34 -9.02 1.27
C TRP A 64 2.80 -8.95 1.69
N ALA A 65 3.07 -8.03 2.59
CA ALA A 65 4.33 -7.93 3.32
C ALA A 65 4.05 -7.55 4.77
N SER A 66 5.05 -7.60 5.63
CA SER A 66 4.93 -7.15 7.00
C SER A 66 6.26 -6.61 7.53
N ALA A 67 6.23 -5.44 8.18
CA ALA A 67 7.36 -4.92 8.92
C ALA A 67 7.35 -5.44 10.37
N PRO A 68 8.48 -5.95 10.88
CA PRO A 68 8.56 -6.38 12.28
C PRO A 68 8.53 -5.17 13.21
N TYR A 69 7.78 -5.28 14.29
CA TYR A 69 7.76 -4.29 15.37
C TYR A 69 7.61 -4.97 16.73
N ASN A 70 7.98 -4.25 17.80
CA ASN A 70 7.85 -4.73 19.16
C ASN A 70 6.41 -4.53 19.66
N SER A 71 5.71 -5.64 19.93
CA SER A 71 4.32 -5.60 20.41
C SER A 71 4.19 -4.92 21.77
N ALA A 72 5.15 -5.09 22.68
CA ALA A 72 5.14 -4.42 23.99
C ALA A 72 5.34 -2.90 23.86
N TRP A 73 6.17 -2.46 22.91
CA TRP A 73 6.28 -1.03 22.58
C TRP A 73 4.95 -0.49 22.06
N ALA A 74 4.31 -1.20 21.14
CA ALA A 74 3.04 -0.78 20.56
C ALA A 74 1.93 -0.70 21.62
N GLU A 75 1.87 -1.65 22.57
CA GLU A 75 0.91 -1.62 23.69
C GLU A 75 1.19 -0.48 24.67
N ARG A 76 2.48 -0.14 24.88
CA ARG A 76 2.87 0.98 25.74
C ARG A 76 2.61 2.34 25.08
N TYR A 77 2.70 2.43 23.75
CA TYR A 77 2.59 3.68 23.00
C TYR A 77 1.57 3.58 21.85
N PRO A 78 0.25 3.39 22.15
CA PRO A 78 -0.75 3.10 21.12
C PRO A 78 -0.83 4.18 20.02
N LYS A 79 -0.71 5.48 20.36
CA LYS A 79 -0.70 6.55 19.36
C LYS A 79 0.51 6.49 18.42
N ARG A 80 1.70 6.08 18.94
CA ARG A 80 2.90 5.89 18.10
C ARG A 80 2.72 4.67 17.19
N ALA A 81 2.11 3.61 17.69
CA ALA A 81 1.77 2.44 16.88
C ALA A 81 0.77 2.79 15.77
N ALA A 82 -0.22 3.65 16.04
CA ALA A 82 -1.12 4.16 15.01
C ALA A 82 -0.39 5.00 13.95
N LEU A 83 0.52 5.90 14.36
CA LEU A 83 1.33 6.69 13.42
C LEU A 83 2.22 5.79 12.55
N MET A 84 2.84 4.77 13.15
CA MET A 84 3.60 3.76 12.42
C MET A 84 2.70 3.07 11.37
N ALA A 85 1.52 2.62 11.76
CA ALA A 85 0.61 1.93 10.85
C ALA A 85 0.15 2.83 9.69
N MET A 86 -0.07 4.12 9.93
CA MET A 86 -0.45 5.05 8.86
C MET A 86 0.68 5.36 7.87
N ALA A 87 1.93 5.09 8.21
CA ALA A 87 3.08 5.42 7.37
C ALA A 87 3.12 4.63 6.06
N GLY A 88 2.71 3.35 6.07
CA GLY A 88 2.63 2.51 4.87
C GLY A 88 1.66 3.05 3.82
N PRO A 89 0.37 3.23 4.16
CA PRO A 89 -0.61 3.85 3.26
C PRO A 89 -0.17 5.25 2.79
N ALA A 90 0.42 6.07 3.66
CA ALA A 90 0.94 7.37 3.28
C ALA A 90 2.06 7.28 2.23
N ALA A 91 2.96 6.30 2.34
CA ALA A 91 4.00 6.04 1.35
C ALA A 91 3.39 5.61 0.00
N ASN A 92 2.35 4.77 0.00
CA ASN A 92 1.65 4.42 -1.22
C ASN A 92 1.01 5.64 -1.88
N PHE A 93 0.32 6.51 -1.12
CA PHE A 93 -0.23 7.75 -1.69
C PHE A 93 0.85 8.71 -2.20
N ALA A 94 2.03 8.74 -1.58
CA ALA A 94 3.15 9.53 -2.09
C ALA A 94 3.63 9.00 -3.45
N ILE A 95 3.76 7.67 -3.64
CA ILE A 95 4.09 7.07 -4.94
C ILE A 95 2.98 7.36 -5.95
N ALA A 96 1.72 7.21 -5.56
CA ALA A 96 0.58 7.52 -6.43
C ALA A 96 0.60 8.98 -6.89
N LEU A 97 0.88 9.92 -5.99
CA LEU A 97 0.99 11.35 -6.30
C LEU A 97 2.14 11.64 -7.28
N VAL A 98 3.33 11.09 -7.05
CA VAL A 98 4.47 11.24 -7.96
C VAL A 98 4.14 10.68 -9.34
N SER A 99 3.50 9.51 -9.39
CA SER A 99 3.05 8.89 -10.65
C SER A 99 2.01 9.77 -11.35
N TRP A 100 1.02 10.28 -10.61
CA TRP A 100 0.00 11.20 -11.12
C TRP A 100 0.61 12.47 -11.70
N CYS A 101 1.57 13.08 -11.00
CA CYS A 101 2.28 14.25 -11.52
C CYS A 101 3.00 13.93 -12.85
N GLY A 102 3.67 12.78 -12.95
CA GLY A 102 4.31 12.34 -14.19
C GLY A 102 3.31 12.12 -15.34
N LEU A 103 2.16 11.49 -15.05
CA LEU A 103 1.08 11.31 -16.02
C LEU A 103 0.52 12.66 -16.50
N LYS A 104 0.24 13.58 -15.55
CA LYS A 104 -0.30 14.91 -15.88
C LYS A 104 0.68 15.74 -16.71
N LEU A 105 1.96 15.72 -16.38
CA LEU A 105 3.01 16.39 -17.15
C LEU A 105 3.10 15.83 -18.58
N GLY A 106 3.03 14.50 -18.74
CA GLY A 106 3.03 13.87 -20.06
C GLY A 106 1.81 14.22 -20.91
N LEU A 107 0.61 14.34 -20.29
CA LEU A 107 -0.62 14.80 -20.94
C LEU A 107 -0.49 16.28 -21.37
N LEU A 108 0.02 17.14 -20.49
CA LEU A 108 0.21 18.57 -20.79
C LEU A 108 1.28 18.80 -21.88
N ALA A 109 2.30 17.95 -21.93
CA ALA A 109 3.34 18.00 -22.97
C ALA A 109 2.90 17.39 -24.31
N GLY A 110 1.69 16.82 -24.40
CA GLY A 110 1.21 16.12 -25.60
C GLY A 110 1.92 14.79 -25.90
N THR A 111 2.75 14.30 -24.98
CA THR A 111 3.44 13.01 -25.10
C THR A 111 2.51 11.85 -24.81
N PHE A 112 1.53 12.07 -23.95
CA PHE A 112 0.50 11.11 -23.58
C PHE A 112 -0.89 11.61 -23.96
N VAL A 113 -1.81 10.68 -24.15
CA VAL A 113 -3.26 10.92 -24.28
C VAL A 113 -3.99 10.10 -23.22
N PRO A 114 -5.20 10.51 -22.79
CA PRO A 114 -6.01 9.73 -21.88
C PRO A 114 -6.23 8.32 -22.41
N GLY A 115 -6.00 7.33 -21.57
CA GLY A 115 -6.33 5.93 -21.85
C GLY A 115 -7.80 5.63 -21.59
N ASP A 116 -8.22 4.38 -21.83
CA ASP A 116 -9.58 3.92 -21.52
C ASP A 116 -9.77 3.50 -20.05
N GLY A 117 -8.67 3.40 -19.29
CA GLY A 117 -8.69 3.12 -17.84
C GLY A 117 -9.13 1.70 -17.46
N TRP A 118 -9.27 0.79 -18.42
CA TRP A 118 -9.70 -0.59 -18.16
C TRP A 118 -8.65 -1.44 -17.43
N ARG A 119 -7.38 -1.08 -17.58
CA ARG A 119 -6.26 -1.77 -16.92
C ARG A 119 -5.44 -0.79 -16.11
N PHE A 120 -4.74 -1.28 -15.10
CA PHE A 120 -3.82 -0.47 -14.30
C PHE A 120 -2.69 0.16 -15.12
N SER A 121 -2.37 -0.41 -16.29
CA SER A 121 -1.35 0.09 -17.21
C SER A 121 -1.82 1.21 -18.15
N ASP A 122 -3.13 1.49 -18.19
CA ASP A 122 -3.75 2.24 -19.29
C ASP A 122 -4.49 3.51 -18.80
N ALA A 123 -4.07 4.10 -17.69
CA ALA A 123 -4.60 5.41 -17.25
C ALA A 123 -4.28 6.49 -18.29
N VAL A 124 -3.11 6.40 -18.92
CA VAL A 124 -2.74 7.15 -20.13
C VAL A 124 -2.02 6.24 -21.12
N VAL A 125 -2.01 6.65 -22.39
CA VAL A 125 -1.29 5.96 -23.48
C VAL A 125 -0.33 6.93 -24.15
N ALA A 126 0.85 6.47 -24.54
CA ALA A 126 1.79 7.31 -25.27
C ALA A 126 1.33 7.53 -26.71
N VAL A 127 1.51 8.74 -27.21
CA VAL A 127 1.22 9.10 -28.62
C VAL A 127 2.20 8.38 -29.54
N GLU A 128 3.49 8.36 -29.18
CA GLU A 128 4.53 7.70 -29.93
C GLU A 128 4.94 6.37 -29.27
N PRO A 129 5.17 5.30 -30.06
CA PRO A 129 5.66 4.02 -29.53
C PRO A 129 7.09 4.14 -28.98
N GLY A 130 7.54 3.12 -28.27
CA GLY A 130 8.89 3.03 -27.73
C GLY A 130 8.99 3.37 -26.26
N ILE A 131 10.01 4.12 -25.86
CA ILE A 131 10.29 4.39 -24.43
C ILE A 131 9.13 5.10 -23.71
N TRP A 132 8.42 5.99 -24.40
CA TRP A 132 7.28 6.70 -23.83
C TRP A 132 6.11 5.78 -23.51
N ALA A 133 5.88 4.74 -24.31
CA ALA A 133 4.86 3.72 -24.00
C ALA A 133 5.20 2.94 -22.72
N VAL A 134 6.48 2.63 -22.51
CA VAL A 134 6.95 1.98 -21.26
C VAL A 134 6.77 2.91 -20.08
N ILE A 135 7.16 4.19 -20.20
CA ILE A 135 7.01 5.20 -19.13
C ILE A 135 5.53 5.41 -18.80
N ALA A 136 4.66 5.57 -19.81
CA ALA A 136 3.22 5.71 -19.61
C ALA A 136 2.63 4.53 -18.82
N SER A 137 2.98 3.29 -19.21
CA SER A 137 2.52 2.09 -18.52
C SER A 137 3.05 1.99 -17.08
N LEU A 138 4.34 2.28 -16.85
CA LEU A 138 4.93 2.23 -15.52
C LEU A 138 4.32 3.27 -14.58
N LEU A 139 4.10 4.49 -15.06
CA LEU A 139 3.44 5.55 -14.28
C LEU A 139 1.96 5.22 -14.03
N SER A 140 1.25 4.67 -15.04
CA SER A 140 -0.14 4.24 -14.89
C SER A 140 -0.28 3.14 -13.83
N ILE A 141 0.60 2.13 -13.86
CA ILE A 141 0.64 1.07 -12.83
C ILE A 141 1.04 1.67 -11.48
N GLY A 142 2.04 2.55 -11.44
CA GLY A 142 2.49 3.24 -10.24
C GLY A 142 1.35 4.00 -9.56
N PHE A 143 0.56 4.73 -10.32
CA PHE A 143 -0.61 5.44 -9.86
C PHE A 143 -1.70 4.47 -9.37
N SER A 144 -2.19 3.61 -10.25
CA SER A 144 -3.37 2.76 -9.98
C SER A 144 -3.14 1.77 -8.84
N LEU A 145 -1.98 1.10 -8.84
CA LEU A 145 -1.62 0.13 -7.80
C LEU A 145 -1.46 0.80 -6.44
N ASN A 146 -0.82 1.96 -6.37
CA ASN A 146 -0.57 2.60 -5.09
C ASN A 146 -1.83 3.30 -4.53
N VAL A 147 -2.73 3.77 -5.37
CA VAL A 147 -4.09 4.16 -4.93
C VAL A 147 -4.81 2.95 -4.34
N LEU A 148 -4.78 1.80 -5.02
CA LEU A 148 -5.41 0.57 -4.53
C LEU A 148 -4.82 0.15 -3.17
N LEU A 149 -3.50 0.04 -3.06
CA LEU A 149 -2.82 -0.37 -1.83
C LEU A 149 -3.09 0.62 -0.67
N GLY A 150 -3.04 1.92 -0.95
CA GLY A 150 -3.31 2.96 0.05
C GLY A 150 -4.75 2.90 0.56
N VAL A 151 -5.73 2.85 -0.34
CA VAL A 151 -7.16 2.78 0.04
C VAL A 151 -7.48 1.47 0.75
N PHE A 152 -6.94 0.33 0.27
CA PHE A 152 -7.17 -0.97 0.88
C PHE A 152 -6.64 -1.01 2.31
N ASN A 153 -5.38 -0.59 2.50
CA ASN A 153 -4.76 -0.60 3.83
C ASN A 153 -5.35 0.44 4.80
N LEU A 154 -6.05 1.47 4.32
CA LEU A 154 -6.78 2.41 5.19
C LEU A 154 -8.13 1.90 5.68
N LEU A 155 -8.62 0.75 5.22
CA LEU A 155 -9.84 0.18 5.78
C LEU A 155 -9.65 -0.11 7.27
N PRO A 156 -10.61 0.28 8.15
CA PRO A 156 -10.49 0.10 9.59
C PRO A 156 -10.79 -1.35 10.04
N LEU A 157 -10.21 -2.31 9.35
CA LEU A 157 -10.44 -3.75 9.52
C LEU A 157 -9.13 -4.49 9.75
N PRO A 158 -8.97 -5.28 10.82
CA PRO A 158 -7.80 -6.15 10.96
C PRO A 158 -7.70 -7.15 9.81
N PRO A 159 -6.48 -7.47 9.34
CA PRO A 159 -5.17 -7.05 9.83
C PRO A 159 -4.60 -5.80 9.14
N LEU A 160 -5.43 -5.02 8.43
CA LEU A 160 -5.03 -3.85 7.65
C LEU A 160 -4.58 -2.69 8.56
N ASP A 161 -3.73 -1.80 8.04
CA ASP A 161 -3.14 -0.69 8.80
C ASP A 161 -4.19 0.27 9.37
N GLY A 162 -5.28 0.49 8.63
CA GLY A 162 -6.41 1.31 9.06
C GLY A 162 -7.09 0.83 10.34
N SER A 163 -6.90 -0.46 10.70
CA SER A 163 -7.36 -0.98 11.98
C SER A 163 -6.66 -0.33 13.18
N ALA A 164 -5.53 0.35 12.98
CA ALA A 164 -4.86 1.09 14.03
C ALA A 164 -5.43 2.50 14.27
N LEU A 165 -6.32 3.02 13.41
CA LEU A 165 -6.92 4.35 13.56
C LEU A 165 -7.60 4.59 14.91
N PRO A 166 -8.36 3.64 15.50
CA PRO A 166 -8.95 3.84 16.82
C PRO A 166 -7.93 4.11 17.93
N LEU A 167 -6.66 3.68 17.77
CA LEU A 167 -5.60 3.88 18.76
C LEU A 167 -5.22 5.36 18.95
N PHE A 168 -5.61 6.26 18.06
CA PHE A 168 -5.46 7.70 18.27
C PHE A 168 -6.35 8.21 19.40
N PHE A 169 -7.46 7.54 19.65
CA PHE A 169 -8.49 7.95 20.61
C PHE A 169 -8.55 7.02 21.83
N LEU A 170 -8.14 5.76 21.69
CA LEU A 170 -8.15 4.78 22.77
C LEU A 170 -6.92 4.96 23.67
N HIS A 171 -7.09 4.72 24.98
CA HIS A 171 -6.05 4.88 26.00
C HIS A 171 -6.06 3.72 26.99
N GLY A 172 -4.94 3.53 27.68
CA GLY A 172 -4.81 2.59 28.81
C GLY A 172 -5.15 1.15 28.42
N GLU A 173 -5.94 0.49 29.27
CA GLU A 173 -6.29 -0.92 29.09
C GLU A 173 -7.19 -1.17 27.87
N ILE A 174 -8.03 -0.22 27.53
CA ILE A 174 -8.90 -0.31 26.35
C ILE A 174 -8.07 -0.37 25.08
N ALA A 175 -7.05 0.47 24.95
CA ALA A 175 -6.13 0.44 23.80
C ALA A 175 -5.37 -0.88 23.72
N ARG A 176 -4.87 -1.41 24.85
CA ARG A 176 -4.17 -2.70 24.91
C ARG A 176 -5.08 -3.87 24.53
N SER A 177 -6.28 -3.90 25.06
CA SER A 177 -7.27 -4.94 24.76
C SER A 177 -7.66 -4.91 23.27
N TYR A 178 -7.88 -3.72 22.72
CA TYR A 178 -8.15 -3.55 21.30
C TYR A 178 -6.99 -4.03 20.42
N GLN A 179 -5.74 -3.71 20.76
CA GLN A 179 -4.56 -4.19 20.01
C GLN A 179 -4.44 -5.72 20.06
N ARG A 180 -4.65 -6.35 21.22
CA ARG A 180 -4.65 -7.82 21.36
C ARG A 180 -5.75 -8.45 20.52
N PHE A 181 -6.96 -7.88 20.55
CA PHE A 181 -8.08 -8.32 19.71
C PHE A 181 -7.73 -8.21 18.23
N SER A 182 -7.26 -7.06 17.76
CA SER A 182 -6.95 -6.82 16.35
C SER A 182 -5.84 -7.71 15.79
N ARG A 183 -4.91 -8.20 16.65
CA ARG A 183 -3.83 -9.13 16.26
C ARG A 183 -4.26 -10.60 16.31
N SER A 184 -5.43 -10.93 16.82
CA SER A 184 -5.88 -12.31 16.86
C SER A 184 -6.40 -12.79 15.50
N ALA A 185 -6.32 -14.11 15.27
CA ALA A 185 -6.61 -14.68 13.95
C ALA A 185 -8.07 -14.47 13.50
N ALA A 186 -9.04 -14.60 14.41
CA ALA A 186 -10.45 -14.51 14.04
C ALA A 186 -10.86 -13.12 13.49
N PRO A 187 -10.55 -11.98 14.16
CA PRO A 187 -10.78 -10.66 13.58
C PRO A 187 -10.00 -10.42 12.29
N ALA A 188 -8.77 -10.93 12.17
CA ALA A 188 -7.98 -10.78 10.95
C ALA A 188 -8.64 -11.50 9.76
N MET A 189 -9.09 -12.74 9.94
CA MET A 189 -9.78 -13.48 8.89
C MET A 189 -11.12 -12.83 8.51
N LEU A 190 -11.91 -12.42 9.50
CA LEU A 190 -13.18 -11.73 9.28
C LEU A 190 -12.95 -10.40 8.57
N GLY A 191 -11.94 -9.64 8.98
CA GLY A 191 -11.62 -8.35 8.40
C GLY A 191 -11.21 -8.46 6.92
N ILE A 192 -10.38 -9.45 6.55
CA ILE A 192 -10.04 -9.72 5.16
C ILE A 192 -11.29 -10.10 4.35
N PHE A 193 -12.14 -10.97 4.89
CA PHE A 193 -13.39 -11.37 4.21
C PHE A 193 -14.31 -10.17 3.97
N VAL A 194 -14.52 -9.33 4.99
CA VAL A 194 -15.34 -8.12 4.89
C VAL A 194 -14.71 -7.13 3.91
N ALA A 195 -13.39 -6.90 4.01
CA ALA A 195 -12.66 -6.04 3.10
C ALA A 195 -12.88 -6.48 1.65
N TRP A 196 -12.72 -7.78 1.35
CA TRP A 196 -12.91 -8.31 0.01
C TRP A 196 -14.31 -8.03 -0.56
N GLN A 197 -15.36 -8.15 0.27
CA GLN A 197 -16.74 -7.91 -0.16
C GLN A 197 -17.06 -6.44 -0.41
N PHE A 198 -16.52 -5.54 0.42
CA PHE A 198 -16.89 -4.12 0.40
C PHE A 198 -15.88 -3.23 -0.33
N PHE A 199 -14.63 -3.65 -0.44
CA PHE A 199 -13.56 -2.87 -1.06
C PHE A 199 -13.91 -2.33 -2.46
N PRO A 200 -14.48 -3.10 -3.39
CA PRO A 200 -14.82 -2.56 -4.71
C PRO A 200 -15.81 -1.38 -4.67
N ARG A 201 -16.72 -1.36 -3.68
CA ARG A 201 -17.68 -0.25 -3.51
C ARG A 201 -17.02 1.04 -3.02
N ILE A 202 -15.91 0.92 -2.30
CA ILE A 202 -15.13 2.05 -1.79
C ILE A 202 -14.09 2.48 -2.82
N TYR A 203 -13.38 1.53 -3.40
CA TYR A 203 -12.27 1.79 -4.32
C TYR A 203 -12.73 2.43 -5.64
N ARG A 204 -13.78 1.88 -6.27
CA ARG A 204 -14.25 2.36 -7.58
C ARG A 204 -14.54 3.86 -7.63
N PRO A 205 -15.36 4.45 -6.72
CA PRO A 205 -15.62 5.88 -6.76
C PRO A 205 -14.37 6.73 -6.45
N VAL A 206 -13.50 6.28 -5.52
CA VAL A 206 -12.24 6.96 -5.21
C VAL A 206 -11.32 6.97 -6.43
N TYR A 207 -11.15 5.82 -7.07
CA TYR A 207 -10.30 5.69 -8.25
C TYR A 207 -10.84 6.51 -9.43
N ALA A 208 -12.14 6.40 -9.72
CA ALA A 208 -12.79 7.16 -10.79
C ALA A 208 -12.66 8.67 -10.59
N TRP A 209 -12.80 9.15 -9.35
CA TRP A 209 -12.59 10.56 -9.04
C TRP A 209 -11.13 10.97 -9.26
N LEU A 210 -10.15 10.20 -8.77
CA LEU A 210 -8.74 10.49 -8.98
C LEU A 210 -8.36 10.43 -10.47
N GLU A 211 -8.87 9.46 -11.22
CA GLU A 211 -8.65 9.35 -12.66
C GLU A 211 -9.24 10.54 -13.42
N SER A 212 -10.41 11.02 -13.01
CA SER A 212 -11.04 12.20 -13.65
C SER A 212 -10.15 13.46 -13.56
N THR A 213 -9.32 13.57 -12.50
CA THR A 213 -8.36 14.68 -12.35
C THR A 213 -7.23 14.64 -13.39
N LEU A 214 -6.95 13.49 -13.99
CA LEU A 214 -6.00 13.39 -15.10
C LEU A 214 -6.59 13.97 -16.39
N ARG A 215 -7.89 13.80 -16.59
CA ARG A 215 -8.61 14.19 -17.83
C ARG A 215 -9.01 15.68 -17.85
N GLY A 216 -9.23 16.27 -16.67
CA GLY A 216 -9.54 17.70 -16.49
C GLY A 216 -8.32 18.52 -16.26
#